data_93487723e9930132927be9ad502c2c46
#
_entry.id   93487723e9930132927be9ad502c2c46
#
_cell.length_a   1.000
_cell.length_b   1.000
_cell.length_c   1.000
_cell.angle_alpha   90.00
_cell.angle_beta   90.00
_cell.angle_gamma   90.00
#
_symmetry.space_group_name_H-M   'P 1'
#
loop_
_entity.id
_entity.type
_entity.pdbx_description
1 polymer ?
#
loop_
_entity_poly.entity_id
_entity_poly.type
_entity_poly.pdbx_seq_one_letter_code
_entity_poly.pdbx_strand_id
1 'polypeptide(L)'
;KLQNETHTACLWSATDIQIIEPWEIEGHPYIAKLGPDVANRNVDYNEVLEQIQNPKFGRRQLSHLLLDQGFLAGVGNYLRSEILHSARISPLRKLNSLSEIEQNNLAQSAIDVTQLAFDQRGVTVPKELYELLRENGLSRRQARHHVFTRDGFECHECKSSIMHPRMSGRRLDSCPSCQT
;
A
#
# COMPACT_ATOMS: atom_id res chain seq x y z
N LYS A 1 -9.11 27.11 -4.36
CA LYS A 1 -7.95 27.88 -3.93
C LYS A 1 -8.33 28.67 -2.70
N LEU A 2 -7.60 28.49 -1.59
CA LEU A 2 -7.67 29.29 -0.37
C LEU A 2 -6.38 30.09 -0.26
N GLN A 3 -6.47 31.35 0.12
CA GLN A 3 -5.32 32.24 0.15
C GLN A 3 -5.42 33.22 1.34
N ASN A 4 -4.31 33.40 2.03
CA ASN A 4 -4.07 34.49 2.96
C ASN A 4 -2.90 35.37 2.46
N GLU A 5 -2.41 36.29 3.29
CA GLU A 5 -1.35 37.23 2.90
C GLU A 5 -0.01 36.54 2.55
N THR A 6 0.26 35.37 3.09
CA THR A 6 1.56 34.69 2.98
C THR A 6 1.51 33.33 2.31
N HIS A 7 0.36 32.67 2.27
CA HIS A 7 0.22 31.29 1.78
C HIS A 7 -0.97 31.12 0.86
N THR A 8 -0.83 30.18 -0.08
CA THR A 8 -1.92 29.73 -0.94
C THR A 8 -2.02 28.21 -0.87
N ALA A 9 -3.21 27.71 -0.52
CA ALA A 9 -3.55 26.29 -0.64
C ALA A 9 -4.39 26.08 -1.90
N CYS A 10 -3.97 25.11 -2.72
CA CYS A 10 -4.72 24.70 -3.91
C CYS A 10 -5.11 23.23 -3.79
N LEU A 11 -6.39 22.96 -3.98
CA LEU A 11 -6.94 21.61 -4.09
C LEU A 11 -7.16 21.28 -5.57
N TRP A 12 -6.62 20.13 -6.00
CA TRP A 12 -6.74 19.66 -7.39
C TRP A 12 -7.49 18.33 -7.40
N SER A 13 -8.40 18.17 -8.37
CA SER A 13 -9.17 16.94 -8.57
C SER A 13 -9.98 16.49 -7.33
N ALA A 14 -10.38 17.43 -6.48
CA ALA A 14 -11.25 17.14 -5.35
C ALA A 14 -12.69 16.95 -5.86
N THR A 15 -13.29 15.80 -5.51
CA THR A 15 -14.69 15.48 -5.87
C THR A 15 -15.70 16.05 -4.88
N ASP A 16 -15.27 16.25 -3.64
CA ASP A 16 -16.05 16.87 -2.58
C ASP A 16 -15.15 17.71 -1.68
N ILE A 17 -15.63 18.85 -1.22
CA ILE A 17 -14.93 19.76 -0.32
C ILE A 17 -15.93 20.23 0.72
N GLN A 18 -15.65 19.92 1.98
CA GLN A 18 -16.45 20.36 3.11
C GLN A 18 -15.60 21.18 4.07
N ILE A 19 -16.21 22.21 4.62
CA ILE A 19 -15.64 23.00 5.72
C ILE A 19 -16.33 22.53 6.98
N ILE A 20 -15.55 21.96 7.89
CA ILE A 20 -16.03 21.42 9.16
C ILE A 20 -15.17 21.97 10.31
N GLU A 21 -15.74 22.00 11.49
CA GLU A 21 -15.00 22.38 12.69
C GLU A 21 -14.09 21.22 13.17
N PRO A 22 -12.97 21.51 13.86
CA PRO A 22 -12.03 20.48 14.29
C PRO A 22 -12.66 19.34 15.11
N TRP A 23 -13.67 19.61 15.91
CA TRP A 23 -14.37 18.60 16.72
C TRP A 23 -15.37 17.75 15.94
N GLU A 24 -15.69 18.12 14.69
CA GLU A 24 -16.56 17.34 13.81
C GLU A 24 -15.79 16.31 12.97
N ILE A 25 -14.44 16.38 12.97
CA ILE A 25 -13.58 15.54 12.12
C ILE A 25 -13.81 14.07 12.39
N GLU A 26 -13.77 13.65 13.66
CA GLU A 26 -13.92 12.22 14.04
C GLU A 26 -15.30 11.66 13.68
N GLY A 27 -16.35 12.50 13.78
CA GLY A 27 -17.71 12.12 13.42
C GLY A 27 -18.02 12.21 11.93
N HIS A 28 -17.08 12.70 11.11
CA HIS A 28 -17.34 12.86 9.69
C HIS A 28 -17.56 11.49 9.00
N PRO A 29 -18.63 11.30 8.20
CA PRO A 29 -19.03 9.98 7.67
C PRO A 29 -17.97 9.26 6.83
N TYR A 30 -17.06 9.99 6.22
CA TYR A 30 -15.92 9.40 5.51
C TYR A 30 -14.84 8.93 6.48
N ILE A 31 -14.47 9.77 7.46
CA ILE A 31 -13.39 9.50 8.41
C ILE A 31 -13.79 8.36 9.36
N ALA A 32 -15.03 8.37 9.85
CA ALA A 32 -15.56 7.32 10.72
C ALA A 32 -15.61 5.91 10.10
N LYS A 33 -15.45 5.80 8.77
CA LYS A 33 -15.40 4.52 8.04
C LYS A 33 -14.00 4.03 7.74
N LEU A 34 -12.98 4.82 8.02
CA LEU A 34 -11.60 4.43 7.76
C LEU A 34 -11.20 3.28 8.69
N GLY A 35 -10.46 2.33 8.14
CA GLY A 35 -9.75 1.33 8.92
C GLY A 35 -8.47 1.91 9.54
N PRO A 36 -7.68 1.08 10.24
CA PRO A 36 -6.38 1.48 10.77
C PRO A 36 -5.52 2.18 9.71
N ASP A 37 -4.99 3.35 10.03
CA ASP A 37 -4.13 4.11 9.12
C ASP A 37 -2.68 3.64 9.23
N VAL A 38 -2.26 2.77 8.30
CA VAL A 38 -0.91 2.19 8.27
C VAL A 38 0.19 3.22 7.92
N ALA A 39 -0.19 4.42 7.47
CA ALA A 39 0.74 5.52 7.29
C ALA A 39 1.00 6.31 8.59
N ASN A 40 0.16 6.14 9.59
CA ASN A 40 0.37 6.72 10.91
C ASN A 40 1.50 5.99 11.64
N ARG A 41 2.52 6.73 12.12
CA ARG A 41 3.66 6.13 12.84
C ARG A 41 3.29 5.47 14.17
N ASN A 42 2.16 5.85 14.75
CA ASN A 42 1.66 5.32 16.01
C ASN A 42 0.57 4.26 15.81
N VAL A 43 0.42 3.72 14.57
CA VAL A 43 -0.54 2.65 14.32
C VAL A 43 -0.23 1.43 15.20
N ASP A 44 -1.23 0.90 15.89
CA ASP A 44 -1.07 -0.33 16.66
C ASP A 44 -1.11 -1.55 15.73
N TYR A 45 -0.08 -2.37 15.83
CA TYR A 45 -0.01 -3.65 15.11
C TYR A 45 -1.23 -4.53 15.38
N ASN A 46 -1.71 -4.57 16.62
CA ASN A 46 -2.87 -5.40 16.98
C ASN A 46 -4.16 -4.91 16.30
N GLU A 47 -4.35 -3.59 16.17
CA GLU A 47 -5.51 -3.05 15.42
C GLU A 47 -5.45 -3.47 13.95
N VAL A 48 -4.28 -3.44 13.33
CA VAL A 48 -4.10 -3.89 11.95
C VAL A 48 -4.37 -5.39 11.82
N LEU A 49 -3.87 -6.20 12.76
CA LEU A 49 -4.08 -7.64 12.77
C LEU A 49 -5.55 -8.01 13.00
N GLU A 50 -6.21 -7.39 13.96
CA GLU A 50 -7.65 -7.57 14.22
C GLU A 50 -8.49 -7.25 12.98
N GLN A 51 -8.15 -6.19 12.25
CA GLN A 51 -8.82 -5.83 11.01
C GLN A 51 -8.60 -6.87 9.91
N ILE A 52 -7.40 -7.44 9.80
CA ILE A 52 -7.09 -8.53 8.87
C ILE A 52 -7.86 -9.80 9.25
N GLN A 53 -8.03 -10.09 10.53
CA GLN A 53 -8.76 -11.24 11.03
C GLN A 53 -10.29 -11.07 11.02
N ASN A 54 -10.78 -9.86 10.72
CA ASN A 54 -12.20 -9.57 10.72
C ASN A 54 -12.95 -10.35 9.63
N PRO A 55 -13.90 -11.23 9.99
CA PRO A 55 -14.59 -12.10 9.04
C PRO A 55 -15.41 -11.35 7.99
N LYS A 56 -15.76 -10.07 8.24
CA LYS A 56 -16.43 -9.19 7.27
C LYS A 56 -15.67 -9.08 5.95
N PHE A 57 -14.33 -9.15 5.98
CA PHE A 57 -13.48 -9.01 4.81
C PHE A 57 -13.02 -10.34 4.22
N GLY A 58 -13.25 -11.46 4.91
CA GLY A 58 -12.66 -12.76 4.63
C GLY A 58 -12.84 -13.26 3.19
N ARG A 59 -14.00 -13.04 2.56
CA ARG A 59 -14.28 -13.50 1.19
C ARG A 59 -13.72 -12.63 0.09
N ARG A 60 -13.14 -11.48 0.44
CA ARG A 60 -12.63 -10.50 -0.51
C ARG A 60 -11.22 -10.87 -0.97
N GLN A 61 -10.95 -10.65 -2.25
CA GLN A 61 -9.65 -10.86 -2.85
C GLN A 61 -8.70 -9.73 -2.46
N LEU A 62 -7.46 -10.07 -2.09
CA LEU A 62 -6.47 -9.12 -1.57
C LEU A 62 -6.13 -8.00 -2.53
N SER A 63 -6.11 -8.29 -3.84
CA SER A 63 -5.90 -7.30 -4.89
C SER A 63 -6.88 -6.12 -4.88
N HIS A 64 -8.10 -6.33 -4.41
CA HIS A 64 -9.12 -5.29 -4.28
C HIS A 64 -9.26 -4.79 -2.84
N LEU A 65 -9.11 -5.70 -1.89
CA LEU A 65 -9.31 -5.42 -0.48
C LEU A 65 -8.32 -4.36 0.04
N LEU A 66 -7.04 -4.48 -0.31
CA LEU A 66 -6.01 -3.52 0.12
C LEU A 66 -6.19 -2.09 -0.44
N LEU A 67 -7.08 -1.87 -1.39
CA LEU A 67 -7.44 -0.52 -1.85
C LEU A 67 -8.64 0.07 -1.12
N ASP A 68 -9.33 -0.73 -0.32
CA ASP A 68 -10.45 -0.26 0.49
C ASP A 68 -9.94 0.46 1.73
N GLN A 69 -10.15 1.76 1.77
CA GLN A 69 -9.71 2.58 2.90
C GLN A 69 -10.46 2.24 4.20
N GLY A 70 -11.61 1.58 4.12
CA GLY A 70 -12.32 1.03 5.28
C GLY A 70 -11.72 -0.30 5.78
N PHE A 71 -10.79 -0.90 5.02
CA PHE A 71 -10.00 -2.05 5.48
C PHE A 71 -8.68 -1.58 6.10
N LEU A 72 -7.81 -0.98 5.30
CA LEU A 72 -6.57 -0.35 5.76
C LEU A 72 -6.44 1.03 5.11
N ALA A 73 -6.51 2.09 5.90
CA ALA A 73 -6.33 3.44 5.40
C ALA A 73 -4.85 3.70 5.05
N GLY A 74 -4.63 4.60 4.10
CA GLY A 74 -3.29 4.96 3.62
C GLY A 74 -2.74 4.09 2.50
N VAL A 75 -3.31 2.90 2.24
CA VAL A 75 -2.82 2.00 1.19
C VAL A 75 -3.32 2.44 -0.19
N GLY A 76 -2.38 2.81 -1.04
CA GLY A 76 -2.62 3.13 -2.44
C GLY A 76 -2.12 2.04 -3.40
N ASN A 77 -2.17 2.37 -4.69
CA ASN A 77 -1.97 1.38 -5.75
C ASN A 77 -0.59 0.71 -5.74
N TYR A 78 0.48 1.49 -5.56
CA TYR A 78 1.83 0.92 -5.49
C TYR A 78 2.07 0.19 -4.17
N LEU A 79 1.59 0.74 -3.05
CA LEU A 79 1.73 0.09 -1.73
C LEU A 79 1.08 -1.28 -1.71
N ARG A 80 -0.11 -1.43 -2.30
CA ARG A 80 -0.76 -2.74 -2.44
C ARG A 80 0.15 -3.80 -3.06
N SER A 81 0.82 -3.48 -4.17
CA SER A 81 1.71 -4.41 -4.86
C SER A 81 2.94 -4.75 -4.01
N GLU A 82 3.52 -3.75 -3.38
CA GLU A 82 4.73 -3.86 -2.56
C GLU A 82 4.45 -4.59 -1.23
N ILE A 83 3.33 -4.30 -0.57
CA ILE A 83 2.89 -4.99 0.66
C ILE A 83 2.70 -6.49 0.39
N LEU A 84 1.98 -6.84 -0.70
CA LEU A 84 1.77 -8.25 -1.05
C LEU A 84 3.07 -8.96 -1.45
N HIS A 85 4.01 -8.26 -2.07
CA HIS A 85 5.33 -8.81 -2.36
C HIS A 85 6.14 -9.05 -1.08
N SER A 86 6.16 -8.08 -0.17
CA SER A 86 6.84 -8.20 1.14
C SER A 86 6.25 -9.35 1.97
N ALA A 87 4.92 -9.47 2.01
CA ALA A 87 4.22 -10.54 2.71
C ALA A 87 4.32 -11.92 2.03
N ARG A 88 4.85 -12.02 0.80
CA ARG A 88 4.93 -13.25 -0.01
C ARG A 88 3.57 -13.85 -0.38
N ILE A 89 2.55 -13.02 -0.51
CA ILE A 89 1.17 -13.46 -0.74
C ILE A 89 0.74 -13.08 -2.15
N SER A 90 0.13 -14.06 -2.86
CA SER A 90 -0.47 -13.80 -4.17
C SER A 90 -1.64 -12.82 -4.07
N PRO A 91 -1.70 -11.80 -4.95
CA PRO A 91 -2.80 -10.84 -4.98
C PRO A 91 -4.15 -11.48 -5.31
N LEU A 92 -4.16 -12.68 -5.86
CA LEU A 92 -5.37 -13.39 -6.27
C LEU A 92 -6.03 -14.16 -5.11
N ARG A 93 -5.33 -14.33 -4.00
CA ARG A 93 -5.86 -15.04 -2.84
C ARG A 93 -6.93 -14.20 -2.12
N LYS A 94 -7.82 -14.90 -1.44
CA LYS A 94 -8.82 -14.29 -0.55
C LYS A 94 -8.26 -14.20 0.87
N LEU A 95 -8.71 -13.21 1.63
CA LEU A 95 -8.22 -13.00 2.98
C LEU A 95 -8.43 -14.23 3.88
N ASN A 96 -9.57 -14.90 3.79
CA ASN A 96 -9.87 -16.10 4.58
C ASN A 96 -9.10 -17.37 4.15
N SER A 97 -8.31 -17.32 3.09
CA SER A 97 -7.43 -18.41 2.69
C SER A 97 -6.03 -18.31 3.32
N LEU A 98 -5.76 -17.23 4.05
CA LEU A 98 -4.47 -17.00 4.69
C LEU A 98 -4.39 -17.79 6.00
N SER A 99 -3.26 -18.45 6.21
CA SER A 99 -2.88 -19.00 7.52
C SER A 99 -2.64 -17.86 8.51
N GLU A 100 -2.61 -18.18 9.81
CA GLU A 100 -2.28 -17.22 10.86
C GLU A 100 -0.91 -16.55 10.64
N ILE A 101 0.09 -17.32 10.21
CA ILE A 101 1.43 -16.80 9.90
C ILE A 101 1.36 -15.78 8.74
N GLU A 102 0.61 -16.08 7.70
CA GLU A 102 0.45 -15.17 6.56
C GLU A 102 -0.33 -13.90 6.93
N GLN A 103 -1.33 -14.00 7.83
CA GLN A 103 -2.05 -12.84 8.35
C GLN A 103 -1.12 -11.91 9.15
N ASN A 104 -0.28 -12.48 10.01
CA ASN A 104 0.75 -11.73 10.75
C ASN A 104 1.75 -11.08 9.79
N ASN A 105 2.23 -11.80 8.79
CA ASN A 105 3.14 -11.26 7.77
C ASN A 105 2.49 -10.12 6.97
N LEU A 106 1.20 -10.24 6.65
CA LEU A 106 0.47 -9.18 5.95
C LEU A 106 0.33 -7.92 6.81
N ALA A 107 0.01 -8.08 8.11
CA ALA A 107 -0.09 -6.97 9.05
C ALA A 107 1.25 -6.22 9.17
N GLN A 108 2.33 -6.96 9.42
CA GLN A 108 3.66 -6.38 9.55
C GLN A 108 4.10 -5.70 8.24
N SER A 109 3.92 -6.36 7.10
CA SER A 109 4.29 -5.80 5.80
C SER A 109 3.49 -4.54 5.46
N ALA A 110 2.20 -4.47 5.86
CA ALA A 110 1.38 -3.29 5.62
C ALA A 110 1.94 -2.06 6.36
N ILE A 111 2.41 -2.25 7.58
CA ILE A 111 3.03 -1.20 8.38
C ILE A 111 4.41 -0.84 7.83
N ASP A 112 5.31 -1.82 7.73
CA ASP A 112 6.72 -1.59 7.41
C ASP A 112 6.92 -0.96 6.03
N VAL A 113 6.25 -1.51 5.01
CA VAL A 113 6.36 -1.01 3.63
C VAL A 113 5.79 0.40 3.51
N THR A 114 4.69 0.68 4.21
CA THR A 114 4.07 2.02 4.15
C THR A 114 4.94 3.05 4.86
N GLN A 115 5.48 2.73 6.03
CA GLN A 115 6.36 3.62 6.77
C GLN A 115 7.69 3.85 6.03
N LEU A 116 8.28 2.79 5.48
CA LEU A 116 9.47 2.91 4.64
C LEU A 116 9.22 3.81 3.43
N ALA A 117 8.08 3.63 2.75
CA ALA A 117 7.70 4.47 1.63
C ALA A 117 7.50 5.94 2.03
N PHE A 118 6.96 6.20 3.22
CA PHE A 118 6.82 7.55 3.75
C PHE A 118 8.20 8.19 4.00
N ASP A 119 9.08 7.48 4.69
CA ASP A 119 10.43 7.98 5.03
C ASP A 119 11.30 8.23 3.80
N GLN A 120 11.20 7.37 2.81
CA GLN A 120 11.98 7.44 1.58
C GLN A 120 11.24 8.13 0.41
N ARG A 121 10.17 8.89 0.69
CA ARG A 121 9.43 9.68 -0.29
C ARG A 121 8.98 8.87 -1.52
N GLY A 122 8.36 7.72 -1.25
CA GLY A 122 7.79 6.82 -2.25
C GLY A 122 8.76 5.79 -2.81
N VAL A 123 9.87 5.50 -2.12
CA VAL A 123 10.76 4.37 -2.39
C VAL A 123 10.45 3.26 -1.39
N THR A 124 10.19 2.04 -1.87
CA THR A 124 9.79 0.87 -1.07
C THR A 124 10.87 -0.19 -0.95
N VAL A 125 11.96 -0.05 -1.68
CA VAL A 125 13.15 -0.89 -1.51
C VAL A 125 14.06 -0.32 -0.42
N PRO A 126 14.89 -1.14 0.27
CA PRO A 126 15.90 -0.63 1.18
C PRO A 126 16.82 0.39 0.52
N LYS A 127 17.29 1.36 1.30
CA LYS A 127 18.12 2.48 0.80
C LYS A 127 19.36 1.98 0.05
N GLU A 128 20.05 1.01 0.61
CA GLU A 128 21.27 0.43 0.05
C GLU A 128 21.00 -0.21 -1.33
N LEU A 129 19.88 -0.94 -1.44
CA LEU A 129 19.46 -1.51 -2.71
C LEU A 129 19.09 -0.43 -3.72
N TYR A 130 18.37 0.60 -3.29
CA TYR A 130 18.01 1.72 -4.15
C TYR A 130 19.24 2.42 -4.72
N GLU A 131 20.23 2.72 -3.88
CA GLU A 131 21.48 3.38 -4.28
C GLU A 131 22.25 2.50 -5.27
N LEU A 132 22.44 1.22 -4.98
CA LEU A 132 23.09 0.26 -5.88
C LEU A 132 22.40 0.18 -7.25
N LEU A 133 21.06 0.12 -7.27
CA LEU A 133 20.30 0.09 -8.54
C LEU A 133 20.46 1.38 -9.33
N ARG A 134 20.54 2.53 -8.66
CA ARG A 134 20.77 3.84 -9.29
C ARG A 134 22.20 3.95 -9.86
N GLU A 135 23.21 3.48 -9.15
CA GLU A 135 24.59 3.41 -9.60
C GLU A 135 24.75 2.51 -10.83
N ASN A 136 23.99 1.42 -10.89
CA ASN A 136 23.92 0.53 -12.06
C ASN A 136 23.09 1.10 -13.23
N GLY A 137 22.73 2.38 -13.20
CA GLY A 137 22.12 3.11 -14.30
C GLY A 137 20.58 2.97 -14.40
N LEU A 138 19.91 2.30 -13.45
CA LEU A 138 18.45 2.22 -13.47
C LEU A 138 17.85 3.61 -13.21
N SER A 139 16.78 3.96 -13.91
CA SER A 139 16.00 5.17 -13.62
C SER A 139 15.35 5.10 -12.24
N ARG A 140 15.00 6.24 -11.65
CA ARG A 140 14.25 6.26 -10.38
C ARG A 140 13.01 5.38 -10.42
N ARG A 141 12.28 5.37 -11.54
CA ARG A 141 11.07 4.56 -11.72
C ARG A 141 11.36 3.07 -11.61
N GLN A 142 12.47 2.60 -12.14
CA GLN A 142 12.87 1.18 -12.15
C GLN A 142 13.47 0.73 -10.82
N ALA A 143 14.13 1.65 -10.09
CA ALA A 143 14.87 1.34 -8.88
C ALA A 143 14.02 1.39 -7.59
N ARG A 144 12.94 2.19 -7.56
CA ARG A 144 12.24 2.56 -6.31
C ARG A 144 11.29 1.51 -5.73
N HIS A 145 10.96 0.45 -6.49
CA HIS A 145 9.99 -0.57 -6.08
C HIS A 145 10.52 -1.98 -6.32
N HIS A 146 10.02 -2.94 -5.54
CA HIS A 146 10.31 -4.36 -5.77
C HIS A 146 9.58 -4.90 -7.01
N VAL A 147 8.30 -4.58 -7.14
CA VAL A 147 7.45 -5.10 -8.23
C VAL A 147 6.68 -4.03 -9.00
N PHE A 148 6.18 -2.97 -8.33
CA PHE A 148 5.31 -2.00 -8.97
C PHE A 148 6.00 -1.24 -10.11
N THR A 149 5.37 -1.21 -11.31
CA THR A 149 5.90 -0.67 -12.57
C THR A 149 7.14 -1.39 -13.12
N ARG A 150 7.37 -2.63 -12.69
CA ARG A 150 8.52 -3.43 -13.12
C ARG A 150 8.14 -4.68 -13.91
N ASP A 151 6.94 -4.73 -14.49
CA ASP A 151 6.54 -5.81 -15.40
C ASP A 151 7.55 -6.00 -16.53
N GLY A 152 7.89 -7.26 -16.78
CA GLY A 152 8.93 -7.67 -17.72
C GLY A 152 10.37 -7.58 -17.21
N PHE A 153 10.63 -6.92 -16.07
CA PHE A 153 11.94 -6.92 -15.43
C PHE A 153 12.09 -8.09 -14.47
N GLU A 154 13.31 -8.47 -14.18
CA GLU A 154 13.63 -9.50 -13.19
C GLU A 154 13.29 -9.04 -11.77
N CYS A 155 12.72 -9.95 -10.99
CA CYS A 155 12.58 -9.78 -9.54
C CYS A 155 13.97 -9.60 -8.90
N HIS A 156 14.12 -8.63 -8.02
CA HIS A 156 15.40 -8.39 -7.35
C HIS A 156 15.87 -9.60 -6.53
N GLU A 157 14.95 -10.42 -6.04
CA GLU A 157 15.23 -11.54 -5.16
C GLU A 157 15.38 -12.88 -5.90
N CYS A 158 14.36 -13.30 -6.67
CA CYS A 158 14.33 -14.63 -7.27
C CYS A 158 14.65 -14.66 -8.77
N LYS A 159 14.88 -13.51 -9.40
CA LYS A 159 15.17 -13.32 -10.83
C LYS A 159 14.06 -13.73 -11.79
N SER A 160 12.93 -14.21 -11.31
CA SER A 160 11.74 -14.44 -12.16
C SER A 160 11.20 -13.12 -12.71
N SER A 161 10.62 -13.17 -13.90
CA SER A 161 10.01 -11.98 -14.49
C SER A 161 8.80 -11.50 -13.68
N ILE A 162 8.78 -10.19 -13.36
CA ILE A 162 7.62 -9.54 -12.75
C ILE A 162 6.47 -9.54 -13.75
N MET A 163 5.29 -9.89 -13.29
CA MET A 163 4.09 -9.96 -14.11
C MET A 163 3.13 -8.81 -13.77
N HIS A 164 2.42 -8.37 -14.82
CA HIS A 164 1.28 -7.48 -14.69
C HIS A 164 -0.01 -8.26 -15.00
N PRO A 165 -0.65 -8.89 -13.98
CA PRO A 165 -1.89 -9.61 -14.22
C PRO A 165 -2.98 -8.65 -14.74
N ARG A 166 -3.67 -9.08 -15.79
CA ARG A 166 -4.82 -8.33 -16.34
C ARG A 166 -5.97 -8.43 -15.37
N MET A 167 -6.18 -7.37 -14.60
CA MET A 167 -7.32 -7.21 -13.70
C MET A 167 -8.10 -5.96 -14.10
N SER A 168 -9.41 -5.98 -13.93
CA SER A 168 -10.22 -4.78 -14.09
C SER A 168 -9.83 -3.75 -13.01
N GLY A 169 -9.53 -2.54 -13.43
CA GLY A 169 -9.24 -1.44 -12.53
C GLY A 169 -7.78 -0.98 -12.52
N ARG A 170 -7.26 -0.68 -11.33
CA ARG A 170 -5.94 -0.06 -11.16
C ARG A 170 -4.80 -1.06 -11.32
N ARG A 171 -3.66 -0.60 -11.85
CA ARG A 171 -2.46 -1.39 -12.07
C ARG A 171 -2.04 -2.17 -10.82
N LEU A 172 -1.73 -3.44 -11.00
CA LEU A 172 -1.14 -4.35 -10.02
C LEU A 172 0.02 -5.08 -10.68
N ASP A 173 1.17 -5.14 -10.04
CA ASP A 173 2.31 -5.93 -10.48
C ASP A 173 2.71 -6.89 -9.36
N SER A 174 3.19 -8.08 -9.71
CA SER A 174 3.55 -9.14 -8.75
C SER A 174 4.66 -10.04 -9.28
N CYS A 175 5.39 -10.67 -8.38
CA CYS A 175 6.35 -11.73 -8.70
C CYS A 175 5.67 -13.10 -8.56
N PRO A 176 5.51 -13.90 -9.65
CA PRO A 176 4.80 -15.16 -9.59
C PRO A 176 5.51 -16.25 -8.77
N SER A 177 6.82 -16.10 -8.56
CA SER A 177 7.62 -17.08 -7.79
C SER A 177 7.73 -16.71 -6.31
N CYS A 178 7.75 -15.42 -5.97
CA CYS A 178 7.83 -14.98 -4.57
C CYS A 178 6.46 -14.95 -3.88
N GLN A 179 5.37 -14.79 -4.65
CA GLN A 179 4.02 -14.59 -4.12
C GLN A 179 3.13 -15.79 -4.46
N THR A 180 2.88 -16.65 -3.49
CA THR A 180 2.09 -17.89 -3.64
C THR A 180 0.74 -17.83 -2.92
#